data_933aba25f56ce0eee02e582f3d0a4ab5
#
_entry.id   933aba25f56ce0eee02e582f3d0a4ab5
#
_cell.length_a   1.000
_cell.length_b   1.000
_cell.length_c   1.000
_cell.angle_alpha   90.00
_cell.angle_beta   90.00
_cell.angle_gamma   90.00
#
_symmetry.space_group_name_H-M   'P 1'
#
loop_
_entity.id
_entity.type
_entity.pdbx_description
1 polymer ?
#
loop_
_entity_poly.entity_id
_entity_poly.type
_entity_poly.pdbx_seq_one_letter_code
_entity_poly.pdbx_strand_id
1 'polypeptide(L)' 'MKNLRLKAARAAKDLSQEQLALKCGVSRQTINAIEKGDYNPTINLCIAICKALDKTLDELFWDE' A
#
# COMPACT_ATOMS: atom_id res chain seq x y z
N MET A 1 4.99 12.21 -3.70
CA MET A 1 3.77 12.11 -4.54
C MET A 1 2.80 11.12 -3.91
N LYS A 2 1.52 11.47 -3.87
CA LYS A 2 0.51 10.59 -3.27
C LYS A 2 0.35 9.31 -4.09
N ASN A 3 0.15 8.21 -3.38
CA ASN A 3 -0.12 6.94 -4.06
C ASN A 3 -1.63 6.66 -4.04
N LEU A 4 -2.33 7.25 -4.99
CA LEU A 4 -3.78 7.09 -5.10
C LEU A 4 -4.18 5.70 -5.58
N ARG A 5 -3.29 5.02 -6.31
CA ARG A 5 -3.57 3.65 -6.75
C ARG A 5 -3.64 2.70 -5.57
N LEU A 6 -2.71 2.86 -4.62
CA LEU A 6 -2.72 2.06 -3.40
C LEU A 6 -3.99 2.31 -2.60
N LYS A 7 -4.35 3.58 -2.43
CA LYS A 7 -5.55 3.94 -1.69
C LYS A 7 -6.81 3.35 -2.34
N ALA A 8 -6.90 3.45 -3.67
CA ALA A 8 -8.05 2.91 -4.40
C ALA A 8 -8.12 1.39 -4.31
N ALA A 9 -6.98 0.70 -4.43
CA ALA A 9 -6.94 -0.75 -4.35
C ALA A 9 -7.33 -1.23 -2.95
N ARG A 10 -6.87 -0.51 -1.92
CA ARG A 10 -7.23 -0.83 -0.54
C ARG A 10 -8.73 -0.66 -0.33
N ALA A 11 -9.28 0.44 -0.80
CA ALA A 11 -10.71 0.71 -0.67
C ALA A 11 -11.56 -0.32 -1.42
N ALA A 12 -11.09 -0.77 -2.58
CA ALA A 12 -11.78 -1.78 -3.37
C ALA A 12 -11.88 -3.12 -2.64
N LYS A 13 -10.96 -3.39 -1.71
CA LYS A 13 -10.97 -4.60 -0.88
C LYS A 13 -11.67 -4.35 0.46
N ASP A 14 -12.25 -3.19 0.67
CA ASP A 14 -12.91 -2.82 1.93
C ASP A 14 -11.97 -2.90 3.13
N LEU A 15 -10.70 -2.58 2.93
CA LEU A 15 -9.71 -2.61 4.01
C LEU A 15 -9.42 -1.20 4.50
N SER A 16 -9.38 -1.02 5.82
CA SER A 16 -8.88 0.21 6.41
C SER A 16 -7.35 0.21 6.32
N GLN A 17 -6.74 1.38 6.57
CA GLN A 17 -5.28 1.45 6.65
C GLN A 17 -4.73 0.52 7.73
N GLU A 18 -5.42 0.44 8.85
CA GLU A 18 -5.02 -0.42 9.95
C GLU A 18 -5.09 -1.90 9.57
N GLN A 19 -6.16 -2.29 8.89
CA GLN A 19 -6.32 -3.68 8.45
C GLN A 19 -5.25 -4.08 7.45
N LEU A 20 -4.92 -3.21 6.51
CA LEU A 20 -3.85 -3.47 5.56
C LEU A 20 -2.51 -3.55 6.27
N ALA A 21 -2.27 -2.64 7.21
CA ALA A 21 -1.03 -2.63 7.98
C ALA A 21 -0.84 -3.94 8.74
N LEU A 22 -1.90 -4.46 9.35
CA LEU A 22 -1.84 -5.74 10.04
C LEU A 22 -1.45 -6.87 9.09
N LYS A 23 -2.02 -6.88 7.88
CA LYS A 23 -1.70 -7.92 6.89
C LYS A 23 -0.24 -7.84 6.45
N CYS A 24 0.33 -6.65 6.45
CA CYS A 24 1.71 -6.43 5.99
C CYS A 24 2.74 -6.44 7.11
N GLY A 25 2.29 -6.52 8.36
CA GLY A 25 3.21 -6.53 9.51
C GLY A 25 3.85 -5.19 9.80
N VAL A 26 3.17 -4.09 9.48
CA VAL A 26 3.67 -2.73 9.74
C VAL A 26 2.61 -1.92 10.48
N SER A 27 2.96 -0.71 10.90
CA SER A 27 2.01 0.15 11.59
C SER A 27 1.08 0.86 10.61
N ARG A 28 -0.07 1.31 11.12
CA ARG A 28 -1.01 2.10 10.31
C ARG A 28 -0.35 3.37 9.81
N GLN A 29 0.49 3.99 10.62
CA GLN A 29 1.20 5.21 10.24
C GLN A 29 2.07 4.97 8.99
N THR A 30 2.68 3.78 8.88
CA THR A 30 3.48 3.43 7.71
C THR A 30 2.63 3.40 6.45
N ILE A 31 1.47 2.75 6.49
CA ILE A 31 0.56 2.70 5.34
C ILE A 31 0.09 4.11 4.98
N ASN A 32 -0.29 4.90 5.99
CA ASN A 32 -0.74 6.27 5.77
C ASN A 32 0.36 7.10 5.09
N ALA A 33 1.60 6.98 5.55
CA ALA A 33 2.73 7.71 4.99
C ALA A 33 3.00 7.32 3.53
N ILE A 34 2.86 6.03 3.20
CA ILE A 34 3.02 5.56 1.83
C ILE A 34 1.93 6.17 0.94
N GLU A 35 0.70 6.17 1.40
CA GLU A 35 -0.42 6.72 0.61
C GLU A 35 -0.28 8.22 0.41
N LYS A 36 0.30 8.93 1.38
CA LYS A 36 0.56 10.37 1.26
C LYS A 36 1.75 10.69 0.38
N GLY A 37 2.61 9.71 0.11
CA GLY A 37 3.84 9.94 -0.64
C GLY A 37 4.98 10.43 0.23
N ASP A 38 4.87 10.29 1.55
CA ASP A 38 5.88 10.76 2.51
C ASP A 38 6.91 9.68 2.85
N TYR A 39 6.70 8.47 2.41
CA TYR A 39 7.57 7.34 2.73
C TYR A 39 7.66 6.40 1.54
N ASN A 40 8.87 6.03 1.17
CA ASN A 40 9.13 5.06 0.10
C ASN A 40 9.32 3.69 0.72
N PRO A 41 8.37 2.76 0.49
CA PRO A 41 8.48 1.44 1.09
C PRO A 41 9.64 0.64 0.48
N THR A 42 10.16 -0.30 1.27
CA THR A 42 11.12 -1.27 0.76
C THR A 42 10.44 -2.17 -0.26
N ILE A 43 11.25 -2.84 -1.10
CA ILE A 43 10.68 -3.77 -2.08
C ILE A 43 9.90 -4.90 -1.39
N ASN A 44 10.39 -5.38 -0.24
CA ASN A 44 9.70 -6.42 0.51
C ASN A 44 8.33 -5.96 0.98
N LEU A 45 8.23 -4.71 1.46
CA LEU A 45 6.94 -4.16 1.88
C LEU A 45 6.01 -3.95 0.68
N CYS A 46 6.55 -3.50 -0.45
CA CYS A 46 5.76 -3.37 -1.67
C CYS A 46 5.16 -4.71 -2.08
N ILE A 47 5.95 -5.78 -2.02
CA ILE A 47 5.47 -7.12 -2.35
C ILE A 47 4.38 -7.56 -1.39
N ALA A 48 4.55 -7.31 -0.09
CA ALA A 48 3.55 -7.67 0.91
C ALA A 48 2.22 -6.94 0.66
N ILE A 49 2.30 -5.65 0.34
CA ILE A 49 1.11 -4.85 0.03
C ILE A 49 0.41 -5.39 -1.22
N CYS A 50 1.19 -5.68 -2.26
CA CYS A 50 0.63 -6.19 -3.51
C CYS A 50 -0.08 -7.52 -3.28
N LYS A 51 0.52 -8.42 -2.50
CA LYS A 51 -0.11 -9.71 -2.18
C LYS A 51 -1.40 -9.53 -1.39
N ALA A 52 -1.39 -8.60 -0.43
CA ALA A 52 -2.57 -8.34 0.39
C ALA A 52 -3.73 -7.79 -0.44
N LEU A 53 -3.44 -7.03 -1.48
CA LEU A 53 -4.44 -6.37 -2.31
C LEU A 53 -4.69 -7.09 -3.64
N ASP A 54 -3.98 -8.19 -3.89
CA ASP A 54 -4.10 -8.98 -5.12
C ASP A 54 -3.81 -8.11 -6.34
N LYS A 55 -2.71 -7.36 -6.27
CA LYS A 55 -2.26 -6.45 -7.32
C LYS A 55 -0.79 -6.72 -7.64
N THR A 56 -0.34 -6.22 -8.78
CA THR A 56 1.07 -6.31 -9.16
C THR A 56 1.81 -5.05 -8.74
N LEU A 57 3.14 -5.10 -8.76
CA LEU A 57 3.97 -3.95 -8.40
C LEU A 57 3.74 -2.77 -9.33
N ASP A 58 3.62 -3.02 -10.63
CA ASP A 58 3.39 -1.94 -11.59
C ASP A 58 2.00 -1.33 -11.46
N GLU A 59 1.01 -2.09 -10.96
CA GLU A 59 -0.31 -1.54 -10.73
C GLU A 59 -0.35 -0.55 -9.58
N LEU A 60 0.50 -0.76 -8.56
CA LEU A 60 0.46 0.04 -7.34
C LEU A 60 1.63 1.00 -7.20
N PHE A 61 2.81 0.62 -7.68
CA PHE A 61 4.04 1.37 -7.38
C PHE A 61 4.82 1.82 -8.60
N TRP A 62 4.39 1.45 -9.78
CA TRP A 62 5.09 1.89 -10.99
C TRP A 62 4.42 3.15 -11.53
N ASP A 63 5.22 4.19 -11.65
CA ASP A 63 4.74 5.48 -12.09
C ASP A 63 5.27 5.74 -13.49
N GLU A 64 4.40 5.91 -14.42
CA GLU A 64 4.83 6.12 -15.81
C GLU A 64 5.17 7.55 -16.10
#